data_9d0f9d6702c0ae1ace0e1fa1777cff50
#
_entry.id   9d0f9d6702c0ae1ace0e1fa1777cff50
#
_cell.length_a   1.000
_cell.length_b   1.000
_cell.length_c   1.000
_cell.angle_alpha   90.00
_cell.angle_beta   90.00
_cell.angle_gamma   90.00
#
_symmetry.space_group_name_H-M   'P 1'
#
loop_
_entity.id
_entity.type
_entity.pdbx_description
1 polymer ?
#
loop_
_entity_poly.entity_id
_entity_poly.type
_entity_poly.pdbx_seq_one_letter_code
_entity_poly.pdbx_strand_id
1 'polypeptide(L)'
;MSEAEARPSNFIRQIIDKDLADGKHTSVHTRFPPEPNGYLHIGHAKSICLNFGIAQDYQGQCNLRFDDTNPEKEDLEYVESIKKDVQWLGFEWSGDVCYSSDYFDKLYQYAVELIQKGLAYVEELSPEQIREYRGTLTAPGKHSPYRDRSVEENLALFEKMRAGEFAEGTACLRAKIDMASSFIVLRDPVLYRVRFADHHQTGDKWCIYPMYDFTHCISDALEGITHSLCTLEFQDNRRLYDWVLDNISIECHPRQYEFSRLNLEYTVMSKRKLNQLVTEKLVNGWDDPRMPTISGLRRRGFTSGSIREFCKRIGVTKQDNMIEFGVLESCIRDDLNENAPRAMAVLDPVKVVIENFDADSTEMLSIANHPNKPEMGERHVPFSREIWIEREDFREEGNKKYKRLVLGKEVRLRGAYVIKAERVEKDEQGNITTIYCTYDADTLGKNPEDGRKVKGVIHWVSAQQGVAAEFRLYDRLFTVPNPGAADDFAATINPESLVKLHGFVEPSLANAEAEFGYQFERMGYFCADAKDSQPEALVFNRTVGLRDTWAKIENA
;
A
#
# COMPACT_ATOMS: atom_id res chain seq x y z
N MET A 1 -14.96 10.14 32.81
CA MET A 1 -13.48 9.94 32.73
C MET A 1 -13.29 8.94 31.61
N SER A 2 -12.91 9.41 30.43
CA SER A 2 -12.59 8.53 29.29
C SER A 2 -11.34 7.74 29.64
N GLU A 3 -11.42 6.43 29.55
CA GLU A 3 -10.24 5.57 29.54
C GLU A 3 -9.38 6.05 28.37
N ALA A 4 -8.23 6.65 28.69
CA ALA A 4 -7.21 6.93 27.70
C ALA A 4 -6.79 5.57 27.12
N GLU A 5 -7.07 5.32 25.85
CA GLU A 5 -6.55 4.14 25.16
C GLU A 5 -5.04 4.07 25.41
N ALA A 6 -4.60 2.96 25.98
CA ALA A 6 -3.20 2.75 26.30
C ALA A 6 -2.40 2.87 25.00
N ARG A 7 -1.46 3.82 24.94
CA ARG A 7 -0.58 4.01 23.78
C ARG A 7 0.13 2.69 23.44
N PRO A 8 0.18 2.26 22.18
CA PRO A 8 0.88 1.04 21.82
C PRO A 8 2.36 1.17 22.21
N SER A 9 2.84 0.27 23.06
CA SER A 9 4.23 0.24 23.49
C SER A 9 5.08 -0.55 22.50
N ASN A 10 6.22 0.02 22.10
CA ASN A 10 7.28 -0.66 21.37
C ASN A 10 8.64 -0.08 21.79
N PHE A 11 9.74 -0.71 21.34
CA PHE A 11 11.08 -0.30 21.77
C PHE A 11 11.43 1.15 21.37
N ILE A 12 10.90 1.68 20.25
CA ILE A 12 11.12 3.07 19.82
C ILE A 12 10.40 4.02 20.79
N ARG A 13 9.13 3.74 21.13
CA ARG A 13 8.39 4.53 22.10
C ARG A 13 9.03 4.52 23.48
N GLN A 14 9.57 3.38 23.91
CA GLN A 14 10.32 3.29 25.18
C GLN A 14 11.58 4.16 25.15
N ILE A 15 12.30 4.24 24.05
CA ILE A 15 13.44 5.13 23.86
C ILE A 15 13.00 6.59 23.95
N ILE A 16 11.91 6.96 23.24
CA ILE A 16 11.37 8.32 23.26
C ILE A 16 10.93 8.72 24.65
N ASP A 17 10.18 7.87 25.36
CA ASP A 17 9.72 8.11 26.72
C ASP A 17 10.91 8.37 27.67
N LYS A 18 11.97 7.58 27.52
CA LYS A 18 13.20 7.76 28.30
C LYS A 18 13.90 9.07 27.95
N ASP A 19 14.09 9.36 26.66
CA ASP A 19 14.78 10.58 26.20
C ASP A 19 14.05 11.87 26.66
N LEU A 20 12.71 11.84 26.69
CA LEU A 20 11.90 12.94 27.23
C LEU A 20 12.01 13.02 28.77
N ALA A 21 11.94 11.89 29.48
CA ALA A 21 12.06 11.85 30.95
C ALA A 21 13.44 12.32 31.42
N ASP A 22 14.50 11.95 30.69
CA ASP A 22 15.88 12.36 30.99
C ASP A 22 16.17 13.82 30.56
N GLY A 23 15.20 14.52 29.96
CA GLY A 23 15.34 15.90 29.50
C GLY A 23 16.28 16.06 28.30
N LYS A 24 16.59 14.99 27.59
CA LYS A 24 17.43 15.02 26.38
C LYS A 24 16.75 15.77 25.24
N HIS A 25 15.43 15.65 25.14
CA HIS A 25 14.58 16.38 24.21
C HIS A 25 13.37 16.96 24.95
N THR A 26 12.91 18.13 24.52
CA THR A 26 11.69 18.77 25.04
C THR A 26 10.44 18.45 24.22
N SER A 27 10.64 17.98 23.02
CA SER A 27 9.59 17.58 22.05
C SER A 27 10.12 16.47 21.14
N VAL A 28 9.22 15.85 20.39
CA VAL A 28 9.55 14.81 19.42
C VAL A 28 9.41 15.36 18.01
N HIS A 29 10.44 15.19 17.19
CA HIS A 29 10.44 15.58 15.79
C HIS A 29 10.97 14.41 14.94
N THR A 30 10.12 13.86 14.12
CA THR A 30 10.42 12.77 13.17
C THR A 30 10.33 13.27 11.73
N ARG A 31 10.62 12.42 10.77
CA ARG A 31 10.42 12.69 9.34
C ARG A 31 10.20 11.41 8.57
N PHE A 32 9.47 11.53 7.47
CA PHE A 32 9.39 10.54 6.41
C PHE A 32 10.17 11.07 5.19
N PRO A 33 11.32 10.43 4.81
CA PRO A 33 12.24 10.94 3.80
C PRO A 33 12.26 10.08 2.52
N PRO A 34 11.19 10.02 1.73
CA PRO A 34 11.18 9.19 0.53
C PRO A 34 12.05 9.78 -0.58
N GLU A 35 12.69 8.92 -1.39
CA GLU A 35 13.23 9.30 -2.68
C GLU A 35 12.08 9.47 -3.68
N PRO A 36 11.98 10.60 -4.44
CA PRO A 36 10.92 10.81 -5.41
C PRO A 36 11.20 10.08 -6.74
N ASN A 37 11.39 8.78 -6.69
CA ASN A 37 11.85 7.94 -7.80
C ASN A 37 10.96 6.71 -8.06
N GLY A 38 9.76 6.69 -7.50
CA GLY A 38 8.79 5.60 -7.67
C GLY A 38 7.57 5.75 -6.78
N TYR A 39 6.57 4.91 -7.03
CA TYR A 39 5.35 4.86 -6.24
C TYR A 39 5.58 4.17 -4.90
N LEU A 40 4.88 4.64 -3.86
CA LEU A 40 4.93 4.03 -2.55
C LEU A 40 4.18 2.69 -2.53
N HIS A 41 4.68 1.77 -1.74
CA HIS A 41 4.03 0.48 -1.47
C HIS A 41 3.74 0.31 0.03
N ILE A 42 3.06 -0.77 0.39
CA ILE A 42 2.62 -1.03 1.76
C ILE A 42 3.78 -1.03 2.79
N GLY A 43 5.00 -1.36 2.38
CA GLY A 43 6.19 -1.24 3.23
C GLY A 43 6.48 0.21 3.63
N HIS A 44 6.27 1.15 2.74
CA HIS A 44 6.36 2.59 3.06
C HIS A 44 5.23 3.04 3.97
N ALA A 45 4.03 2.47 3.83
CA ALA A 45 2.91 2.77 4.74
C ALA A 45 3.27 2.45 6.20
N LYS A 46 4.00 1.37 6.47
CA LYS A 46 4.52 1.06 7.81
C LYS A 46 5.41 2.18 8.36
N SER A 47 6.33 2.69 7.55
CA SER A 47 7.22 3.80 7.94
C SER A 47 6.46 5.11 8.13
N ILE A 48 5.49 5.41 7.26
CA ILE A 48 4.62 6.58 7.38
C ILE A 48 3.82 6.52 8.67
N CYS A 49 3.12 5.42 8.92
CA CYS A 49 2.32 5.23 10.13
C CYS A 49 3.18 5.33 11.40
N LEU A 50 4.42 4.83 11.38
CA LEU A 50 5.33 4.93 12.50
C LEU A 50 5.76 6.38 12.77
N ASN A 51 6.31 7.07 11.77
CA ASN A 51 6.85 8.43 11.93
C ASN A 51 5.76 9.45 12.26
N PHE A 52 4.67 9.46 11.49
CA PHE A 52 3.54 10.37 11.73
C PHE A 52 2.74 9.98 12.98
N GLY A 53 2.56 8.68 13.23
CA GLY A 53 1.88 8.19 14.43
C GLY A 53 2.61 8.57 15.72
N ILE A 54 3.94 8.48 15.76
CA ILE A 54 4.75 8.96 16.87
C ILE A 54 4.56 10.47 17.06
N ALA A 55 4.64 11.25 16.00
CA ALA A 55 4.43 12.70 16.09
C ALA A 55 3.06 13.03 16.69
N GLN A 56 1.99 12.34 16.27
CA GLN A 56 0.64 12.52 16.82
C GLN A 56 0.56 12.13 18.29
N ASP A 57 1.09 10.96 18.66
CA ASP A 57 1.01 10.43 20.03
C ASP A 57 1.76 11.28 21.06
N TYR A 58 2.86 11.91 20.64
CA TYR A 58 3.69 12.76 21.49
C TYR A 58 3.45 14.26 21.30
N GLN A 59 2.41 14.64 20.54
CA GLN A 59 2.12 16.05 20.21
C GLN A 59 3.34 16.78 19.63
N GLY A 60 4.12 16.03 18.85
CA GLY A 60 5.33 16.49 18.19
C GLY A 60 5.11 16.85 16.73
N GLN A 61 6.18 16.80 15.96
CA GLN A 61 6.21 17.17 14.55
C GLN A 61 6.71 15.99 13.70
N CYS A 62 6.25 15.95 12.45
CA CYS A 62 6.79 15.03 11.44
C CYS A 62 6.92 15.77 10.11
N ASN A 63 8.12 15.84 9.56
CA ASN A 63 8.37 16.43 8.26
C ASN A 63 8.17 15.41 7.14
N LEU A 64 7.72 15.89 5.99
CA LEU A 64 7.89 15.20 4.72
C LEU A 64 9.09 15.82 4.01
N ARG A 65 10.17 15.05 3.83
CA ARG A 65 11.38 15.47 3.12
C ARG A 65 11.67 14.55 1.96
N PHE A 66 11.69 15.09 0.77
CA PHE A 66 12.16 14.34 -0.38
C PHE A 66 13.69 14.27 -0.39
N ASP A 67 14.21 13.03 -0.40
CA ASP A 67 15.63 12.80 -0.64
C ASP A 67 15.89 12.83 -2.15
N ASP A 68 16.10 14.04 -2.66
CA ASP A 68 16.26 14.34 -4.07
C ASP A 68 17.73 14.58 -4.45
N THR A 69 18.62 13.67 -4.04
CA THR A 69 20.06 13.75 -4.30
C THR A 69 20.50 13.13 -5.64
N ASN A 70 19.58 12.47 -6.36
CA ASN A 70 19.89 11.79 -7.61
C ASN A 70 19.11 12.38 -8.80
N PRO A 71 19.69 13.34 -9.56
CA PRO A 71 18.97 14.07 -10.60
C PRO A 71 18.42 13.23 -11.75
N GLU A 72 18.95 12.01 -11.96
CA GLU A 72 18.58 11.18 -13.11
C GLU A 72 17.30 10.36 -12.89
N LYS A 73 16.83 10.22 -11.66
CA LYS A 73 15.76 9.26 -11.29
C LYS A 73 14.53 9.92 -10.67
N GLU A 74 14.58 11.20 -10.48
CA GLU A 74 13.57 11.95 -9.73
C GLU A 74 12.58 12.59 -10.68
N ASP A 75 11.28 12.47 -10.37
CA ASP A 75 10.20 12.99 -11.18
C ASP A 75 9.13 13.66 -10.31
N LEU A 76 8.58 14.75 -10.80
CA LEU A 76 7.51 15.50 -10.15
C LEU A 76 6.24 14.64 -9.99
N GLU A 77 6.00 13.70 -10.90
CA GLU A 77 4.89 12.75 -10.80
C GLU A 77 4.96 11.95 -9.49
N TYR A 78 6.15 11.46 -9.14
CA TYR A 78 6.33 10.72 -7.89
C TYR A 78 6.18 11.60 -6.66
N VAL A 79 6.67 12.85 -6.70
CA VAL A 79 6.46 13.82 -5.63
C VAL A 79 4.98 13.99 -5.31
N GLU A 80 4.16 14.25 -6.33
CA GLU A 80 2.71 14.44 -6.16
C GLU A 80 2.00 13.16 -5.71
N SER A 81 2.39 12.02 -6.23
CA SER A 81 1.86 10.72 -5.80
C SER A 81 2.15 10.43 -4.33
N ILE A 82 3.37 10.70 -3.87
CA ILE A 82 3.79 10.49 -2.49
C ILE A 82 3.02 11.41 -1.53
N LYS A 83 2.87 12.68 -1.86
CA LYS A 83 2.06 13.63 -1.08
C LYS A 83 0.62 13.12 -0.92
N LYS A 84 0.01 12.72 -2.05
CA LYS A 84 -1.35 12.18 -2.07
C LYS A 84 -1.48 10.92 -1.20
N ASP A 85 -0.51 10.03 -1.24
CA ASP A 85 -0.53 8.80 -0.47
C ASP A 85 -0.42 9.05 1.05
N VAL A 86 0.45 9.98 1.47
CA VAL A 86 0.57 10.39 2.89
C VAL A 86 -0.76 10.98 3.38
N GLN A 87 -1.36 11.90 2.61
CA GLN A 87 -2.64 12.51 2.95
C GLN A 87 -3.79 11.49 2.96
N TRP A 88 -3.83 10.58 2.00
CA TRP A 88 -4.83 9.52 1.96
C TRP A 88 -4.72 8.59 3.18
N LEU A 89 -3.52 8.31 3.67
CA LEU A 89 -3.33 7.56 4.92
C LEU A 89 -3.82 8.32 6.17
N GLY A 90 -4.24 9.58 6.02
CA GLY A 90 -4.80 10.39 7.10
C GLY A 90 -3.76 11.19 7.87
N PHE A 91 -2.60 11.47 7.27
CA PHE A 91 -1.54 12.23 7.88
C PHE A 91 -1.28 13.54 7.17
N GLU A 92 -0.83 14.53 7.94
CA GLU A 92 -0.36 15.82 7.46
C GLU A 92 1.05 16.05 8.00
N TRP A 93 1.95 16.55 7.17
CA TRP A 93 3.30 16.93 7.58
C TRP A 93 3.33 18.31 8.21
N SER A 94 4.36 18.54 8.99
CA SER A 94 4.57 19.81 9.68
C SER A 94 5.26 20.81 8.76
N GLY A 95 4.71 22.02 8.67
CA GLY A 95 5.28 23.09 7.84
C GLY A 95 5.23 22.79 6.33
N ASP A 96 6.19 23.32 5.60
CA ASP A 96 6.35 23.08 4.18
C ASP A 96 7.04 21.74 3.90
N VAL A 97 6.84 21.22 2.68
CA VAL A 97 7.60 20.06 2.19
C VAL A 97 9.08 20.46 2.09
N CYS A 98 9.95 19.63 2.65
CA CYS A 98 11.40 19.81 2.57
C CYS A 98 11.98 19.01 1.41
N TYR A 99 13.05 19.51 0.84
CA TYR A 99 13.86 18.81 -0.15
C TYR A 99 15.32 18.79 0.30
N SER A 100 16.02 17.68 0.11
CA SER A 100 17.45 17.63 0.39
C SER A 100 18.23 18.64 -0.45
N SER A 101 17.73 18.94 -1.66
CA SER A 101 18.30 19.98 -2.54
C SER A 101 18.19 21.40 -1.99
N ASP A 102 17.26 21.68 -1.06
CA ASP A 102 17.20 22.97 -0.37
C ASP A 102 18.47 23.24 0.46
N TYR A 103 19.18 22.19 0.82
CA TYR A 103 20.37 22.23 1.67
C TYR A 103 21.69 22.11 0.90
N PHE A 104 21.68 22.04 -0.43
CA PHE A 104 22.90 21.80 -1.23
C PHE A 104 24.01 22.81 -0.97
N ASP A 105 23.69 24.09 -0.80
CA ASP A 105 24.69 25.10 -0.47
C ASP A 105 25.33 24.85 0.91
N LYS A 106 24.54 24.45 1.92
CA LYS A 106 25.04 24.09 3.25
C LYS A 106 25.84 22.79 3.24
N LEU A 107 25.37 21.80 2.52
CA LEU A 107 26.08 20.52 2.34
C LEU A 107 27.47 20.74 1.73
N TYR A 108 27.54 21.59 0.71
CA TYR A 108 28.83 21.99 0.13
C TYR A 108 29.76 22.65 1.16
N GLN A 109 29.26 23.56 1.98
CA GLN A 109 30.02 24.22 3.04
C GLN A 109 30.53 23.20 4.07
N TYR A 110 29.72 22.23 4.50
CA TYR A 110 30.17 21.18 5.42
C TYR A 110 31.20 20.24 4.80
N ALA A 111 31.10 19.98 3.49
CA ALA A 111 32.13 19.22 2.77
C ALA A 111 33.44 19.96 2.74
N VAL A 112 33.41 21.27 2.49
CA VAL A 112 34.62 22.15 2.57
C VAL A 112 35.20 22.14 4.00
N GLU A 113 34.37 22.22 5.03
CA GLU A 113 34.79 22.11 6.42
C GLU A 113 35.54 20.81 6.72
N LEU A 114 35.03 19.67 6.25
CA LEU A 114 35.69 18.37 6.38
C LEU A 114 37.08 18.36 5.69
N ILE A 115 37.19 18.96 4.51
CA ILE A 115 38.48 19.10 3.81
C ILE A 115 39.43 19.95 4.64
N GLN A 116 38.97 21.09 5.15
CA GLN A 116 39.78 22.00 5.98
C GLN A 116 40.31 21.33 7.25
N LYS A 117 39.55 20.39 7.81
CA LYS A 117 39.95 19.58 8.97
C LYS A 117 40.85 18.38 8.60
N GLY A 118 41.15 18.19 7.31
CA GLY A 118 41.92 17.03 6.85
C GLY A 118 41.14 15.72 6.92
N LEU A 119 39.81 15.77 6.95
CA LEU A 119 38.90 14.63 7.10
C LEU A 119 38.19 14.23 5.79
N ALA A 120 38.51 14.88 4.68
CA ALA A 120 38.05 14.51 3.35
C ALA A 120 39.12 14.84 2.32
N TYR A 121 39.11 14.11 1.22
CA TYR A 121 40.04 14.26 0.10
C TYR A 121 39.37 13.98 -1.24
N VAL A 122 39.90 14.63 -2.28
CA VAL A 122 39.46 14.34 -3.66
C VAL A 122 40.17 13.11 -4.17
N GLU A 123 39.38 12.16 -4.60
CA GLU A 123 39.78 10.87 -5.17
C GLU A 123 39.72 10.92 -6.68
N GLU A 124 40.74 10.42 -7.37
CA GLU A 124 40.77 10.31 -8.85
C GLU A 124 40.89 8.86 -9.32
N LEU A 125 40.74 7.89 -8.43
CA LEU A 125 40.52 6.50 -8.81
C LEU A 125 39.14 6.33 -9.47
N SER A 126 39.05 5.41 -10.47
CA SER A 126 37.75 5.05 -11.04
C SER A 126 36.85 4.35 -10.03
N PRO A 127 35.53 4.30 -10.23
CA PRO A 127 34.61 3.57 -9.37
C PRO A 127 35.00 2.10 -9.16
N GLU A 128 35.54 1.45 -10.19
CA GLU A 128 36.02 0.06 -10.14
C GLU A 128 37.26 -0.06 -9.24
N GLN A 129 38.20 0.86 -9.39
CA GLN A 129 39.40 0.91 -8.56
C GLN A 129 39.06 1.21 -7.10
N ILE A 130 38.13 2.14 -6.83
CA ILE A 130 37.64 2.42 -5.48
C ILE A 130 37.05 1.16 -4.84
N ARG A 131 36.25 0.39 -5.61
CA ARG A 131 35.69 -0.85 -5.14
C ARG A 131 36.76 -1.90 -4.81
N GLU A 132 37.77 -2.03 -5.66
CA GLU A 132 38.91 -2.92 -5.42
C GLU A 132 39.70 -2.50 -4.16
N TYR A 133 40.05 -1.21 -4.03
CA TYR A 133 40.79 -0.67 -2.88
C TYR A 133 40.04 -0.78 -1.56
N ARG A 134 38.70 -0.74 -1.61
CA ARG A 134 37.86 -0.86 -0.42
C ARG A 134 37.98 -2.24 0.25
N GLY A 135 38.34 -3.26 -0.49
CA GLY A 135 38.46 -4.63 0.01
C GLY A 135 37.10 -5.33 0.21
N THR A 136 37.09 -6.33 1.05
CA THR A 136 35.91 -7.19 1.32
C THR A 136 35.60 -7.24 2.81
N LEU A 137 34.52 -7.95 3.19
CA LEU A 137 34.21 -8.20 4.60
C LEU A 137 35.34 -8.92 5.36
N THR A 138 36.12 -9.75 4.66
CA THR A 138 37.18 -10.58 5.22
C THR A 138 38.60 -10.04 4.96
N ALA A 139 38.74 -9.02 4.11
CA ALA A 139 40.03 -8.42 3.78
C ALA A 139 39.95 -6.89 3.94
N PRO A 140 40.93 -6.27 4.62
CA PRO A 140 40.94 -4.81 4.80
C PRO A 140 41.13 -4.11 3.45
N GLY A 141 40.75 -2.83 3.43
CA GLY A 141 40.98 -1.96 2.29
C GLY A 141 42.44 -1.48 2.21
N LYS A 142 42.77 -0.83 1.09
CA LYS A 142 44.07 -0.21 0.81
C LYS A 142 43.89 1.31 0.73
N HIS A 143 44.91 2.05 1.15
CA HIS A 143 44.93 3.48 0.96
C HIS A 143 45.01 3.85 -0.52
N SER A 144 44.21 4.82 -0.95
CA SER A 144 44.35 5.45 -2.24
C SER A 144 45.66 6.26 -2.32
N PRO A 145 46.33 6.32 -3.49
CA PRO A 145 47.48 7.18 -3.68
C PRO A 145 47.15 8.67 -3.51
N TYR A 146 45.87 9.05 -3.54
CA TYR A 146 45.41 10.44 -3.38
C TYR A 146 45.00 10.80 -1.95
N ARG A 147 45.00 9.82 -1.04
CA ARG A 147 44.47 9.96 0.32
C ARG A 147 45.23 11.03 1.17
N ASP A 148 46.51 11.20 0.91
CA ASP A 148 47.38 12.05 1.71
C ASP A 148 47.72 13.41 1.04
N ARG A 149 46.87 13.83 0.07
CA ARG A 149 46.95 15.18 -0.50
C ARG A 149 46.79 16.26 0.57
N SER A 150 47.43 17.41 0.37
CA SER A 150 47.27 18.55 1.28
C SER A 150 45.86 19.12 1.31
N VAL A 151 45.52 19.84 2.37
CA VAL A 151 44.24 20.52 2.50
C VAL A 151 44.02 21.51 1.35
N GLU A 152 45.05 22.28 1.01
CA GLU A 152 45.01 23.30 -0.04
C GLU A 152 44.77 22.66 -1.41
N GLU A 153 45.42 21.56 -1.70
CA GLU A 153 45.24 20.82 -2.96
C GLU A 153 43.82 20.27 -3.05
N ASN A 154 43.30 19.65 -1.99
CA ASN A 154 41.95 19.11 -1.95
C ASN A 154 40.87 20.21 -2.10
N LEU A 155 41.05 21.36 -1.48
CA LEU A 155 40.14 22.50 -1.64
C LEU A 155 40.10 22.98 -3.09
N ALA A 156 41.27 23.15 -3.71
CA ALA A 156 41.35 23.57 -5.12
C ALA A 156 40.72 22.56 -6.07
N LEU A 157 40.93 21.26 -5.84
CA LEU A 157 40.33 20.18 -6.66
C LEU A 157 38.83 20.09 -6.44
N PHE A 158 38.31 20.24 -5.24
CA PHE A 158 36.89 20.19 -4.96
C PHE A 158 36.17 21.41 -5.60
N GLU A 159 36.78 22.58 -5.60
CA GLU A 159 36.26 23.74 -6.32
C GLU A 159 36.20 23.49 -7.83
N LYS A 160 37.22 22.85 -8.43
CA LYS A 160 37.23 22.44 -9.84
C LYS A 160 36.15 21.38 -10.14
N MET A 161 35.89 20.47 -9.22
CA MET A 161 34.77 19.54 -9.36
C MET A 161 33.42 20.29 -9.47
N ARG A 162 33.20 21.28 -8.58
CA ARG A 162 32.01 22.13 -8.61
C ARG A 162 31.92 22.97 -9.88
N ALA A 163 33.05 23.44 -10.40
CA ALA A 163 33.13 24.22 -11.65
C ALA A 163 32.90 23.38 -12.91
N GLY A 164 32.77 22.04 -12.80
CA GLY A 164 32.54 21.15 -13.93
C GLY A 164 33.79 20.79 -14.74
N GLU A 165 34.98 20.96 -14.15
CA GLU A 165 36.25 20.65 -14.82
C GLU A 165 36.59 19.14 -14.83
N PHE A 166 35.83 18.29 -14.12
CA PHE A 166 36.01 16.84 -14.11
C PHE A 166 34.85 16.13 -14.82
N ALA A 167 35.18 15.15 -15.63
CA ALA A 167 34.19 14.27 -16.23
C ALA A 167 33.57 13.32 -15.17
N GLU A 168 32.38 12.80 -15.43
CA GLU A 168 31.77 11.79 -14.59
C GLU A 168 32.66 10.55 -14.41
N GLY A 169 32.74 10.06 -13.18
CA GLY A 169 33.54 8.89 -12.82
C GLY A 169 35.06 9.13 -12.76
N THR A 170 35.54 10.35 -12.98
CA THR A 170 36.98 10.70 -12.93
C THR A 170 37.42 11.31 -11.62
N ALA A 171 36.49 11.85 -10.84
CA ALA A 171 36.76 12.39 -9.51
C ALA A 171 35.56 12.25 -8.58
N CYS A 172 35.80 12.12 -7.30
CA CYS A 172 34.81 12.18 -6.24
C CYS A 172 35.44 12.71 -4.95
N LEU A 173 34.61 13.14 -4.01
CA LEU A 173 35.05 13.49 -2.65
C LEU A 173 34.84 12.30 -1.74
N ARG A 174 35.85 11.90 -0.99
CA ARG A 174 35.78 10.81 -0.01
C ARG A 174 36.07 11.31 1.39
N ALA A 175 35.38 10.78 2.39
CA ALA A 175 35.76 10.93 3.78
C ALA A 175 37.07 10.18 4.06
N LYS A 176 37.91 10.76 4.92
CA LYS A 176 39.15 10.12 5.38
C LYS A 176 38.92 9.54 6.78
N ILE A 177 38.61 8.26 6.85
CA ILE A 177 38.25 7.58 8.10
C ILE A 177 39.21 6.44 8.40
N ASP A 178 38.87 5.20 8.02
CA ASP A 178 39.67 4.01 8.32
C ASP A 178 39.47 2.92 7.26
N MET A 179 40.45 2.75 6.39
CA MET A 179 40.41 1.70 5.34
C MET A 179 40.53 0.27 5.88
N ALA A 180 40.90 0.09 7.14
CA ALA A 180 40.97 -1.22 7.80
C ALA A 180 39.75 -1.54 8.66
N SER A 181 38.77 -0.63 8.74
CA SER A 181 37.56 -0.81 9.53
C SER A 181 36.84 -2.12 9.19
N SER A 182 36.32 -2.79 10.22
CA SER A 182 35.44 -3.95 10.03
C SER A 182 34.09 -3.56 9.38
N PHE A 183 33.72 -2.29 9.47
CA PHE A 183 32.52 -1.72 8.82
C PHE A 183 32.90 -1.09 7.49
N ILE A 184 32.43 -1.67 6.40
CA ILE A 184 32.76 -1.18 5.05
C ILE A 184 32.33 0.27 4.84
N VAL A 185 31.22 0.69 5.45
CA VAL A 185 30.72 2.08 5.36
C VAL A 185 31.71 3.13 5.90
N LEU A 186 32.67 2.72 6.74
CA LEU A 186 33.72 3.61 7.29
C LEU A 186 35.05 3.53 6.51
N ARG A 187 35.12 2.75 5.44
CA ARG A 187 36.33 2.64 4.59
C ARG A 187 36.35 3.75 3.55
N ASP A 188 36.62 4.96 3.99
CA ASP A 188 36.67 6.18 3.19
C ASP A 188 35.50 6.29 2.20
N PRO A 189 34.25 6.43 2.69
CA PRO A 189 33.06 6.48 1.84
C PRO A 189 33.05 7.69 0.94
N VAL A 190 32.41 7.56 -0.23
CA VAL A 190 32.18 8.68 -1.15
C VAL A 190 31.14 9.63 -0.55
N LEU A 191 31.46 10.92 -0.49
CA LEU A 191 30.57 11.97 -0.02
C LEU A 191 29.91 12.76 -1.16
N TYR A 192 30.66 13.01 -2.25
CA TYR A 192 30.21 13.72 -3.44
C TYR A 192 30.65 13.00 -4.71
N ARG A 193 29.80 13.01 -5.72
CA ARG A 193 30.07 12.51 -7.08
C ARG A 193 29.85 13.59 -8.12
N VAL A 194 30.50 13.48 -9.28
CA VAL A 194 30.26 14.31 -10.45
C VAL A 194 29.10 13.74 -11.26
N ARG A 195 28.11 14.55 -11.60
CA ARG A 195 26.98 14.23 -12.46
C ARG A 195 26.56 15.45 -13.29
N PHE A 196 26.44 15.28 -14.59
CA PHE A 196 25.93 16.30 -15.49
C PHE A 196 24.50 15.93 -15.89
N ALA A 197 23.53 16.34 -15.08
CA ALA A 197 22.11 16.12 -15.32
C ALA A 197 21.32 17.28 -14.73
N ASP A 198 20.20 17.62 -15.36
CA ASP A 198 19.28 18.61 -14.84
C ASP A 198 18.53 18.04 -13.63
N HIS A 199 18.56 18.81 -12.55
CA HIS A 199 17.87 18.45 -11.30
C HIS A 199 16.47 19.08 -11.26
N HIS A 200 15.46 18.35 -10.84
CA HIS A 200 14.07 18.80 -10.86
C HIS A 200 13.79 20.07 -10.06
N GLN A 201 14.60 20.39 -9.04
CA GLN A 201 14.49 21.60 -8.22
C GLN A 201 15.55 22.65 -8.55
N THR A 202 16.81 22.25 -8.78
CA THR A 202 17.93 23.17 -8.92
C THR A 202 18.41 23.36 -10.35
N GLY A 203 17.83 22.66 -11.32
CA GLY A 203 18.20 22.71 -12.73
C GLY A 203 19.67 22.33 -12.95
N ASP A 204 20.41 23.16 -13.68
CA ASP A 204 21.82 22.97 -14.01
C ASP A 204 22.80 23.67 -13.05
N LYS A 205 22.32 24.18 -11.92
CA LYS A 205 23.15 24.89 -10.91
C LYS A 205 24.31 24.06 -10.38
N TRP A 206 24.11 22.74 -10.28
CA TRP A 206 25.07 21.80 -9.72
C TRP A 206 25.49 20.74 -10.74
N CYS A 207 26.76 20.36 -10.71
CA CYS A 207 27.33 19.22 -11.43
C CYS A 207 28.03 18.24 -10.50
N ILE A 208 28.01 18.51 -9.18
CA ILE A 208 28.39 17.59 -8.12
C ILE A 208 27.19 17.40 -7.19
N TYR A 209 26.96 16.16 -6.78
CA TYR A 209 25.81 15.80 -5.94
C TYR A 209 26.27 15.01 -4.72
N PRO A 210 25.76 15.35 -3.54
CA PRO A 210 26.11 14.62 -2.33
C PRO A 210 25.52 13.21 -2.35
N MET A 211 26.21 12.29 -1.70
CA MET A 211 25.71 10.93 -1.49
C MET A 211 24.72 10.89 -0.33
N TYR A 212 23.84 9.89 -0.36
CA TYR A 212 22.79 9.68 0.64
C TYR A 212 23.32 9.76 2.09
N ASP A 213 24.38 9.02 2.44
CA ASP A 213 24.89 8.96 3.81
C ASP A 213 25.38 10.31 4.34
N PHE A 214 25.88 11.16 3.47
CA PHE A 214 26.32 12.52 3.83
C PHE A 214 25.14 13.49 3.95
N THR A 215 24.17 13.38 3.04
CA THR A 215 23.02 14.29 2.99
C THR A 215 22.03 14.01 4.10
N HIS A 216 21.74 12.75 4.37
CA HIS A 216 20.68 12.30 5.26
C HIS A 216 20.86 12.82 6.70
N CYS A 217 22.02 12.60 7.29
CA CYS A 217 22.31 13.03 8.65
C CYS A 217 22.31 14.57 8.79
N ILE A 218 22.86 15.28 7.82
CA ILE A 218 22.92 16.75 7.83
C ILE A 218 21.51 17.34 7.64
N SER A 219 20.72 16.80 6.72
CA SER A 219 19.32 17.21 6.53
C SER A 219 18.50 17.00 7.81
N ASP A 220 18.64 15.85 8.47
CA ASP A 220 18.00 15.59 9.76
C ASP A 220 18.40 16.64 10.80
N ALA A 221 19.68 16.96 10.90
CA ALA A 221 20.19 17.95 11.85
C ALA A 221 19.69 19.36 11.55
N LEU A 222 19.68 19.77 10.28
CA LEU A 222 19.17 21.08 9.85
C LEU A 222 17.68 21.27 10.11
N GLU A 223 16.91 20.19 10.07
CA GLU A 223 15.48 20.19 10.36
C GLU A 223 15.16 20.02 11.87
N GLY A 224 16.16 19.82 12.71
CA GLY A 224 15.97 19.62 14.14
C GLY A 224 15.31 18.30 14.51
N ILE A 225 15.51 17.27 13.70
CA ILE A 225 14.98 15.92 13.97
C ILE A 225 15.57 15.38 15.27
N THR A 226 14.74 14.80 16.12
CA THR A 226 15.17 14.19 17.38
C THR A 226 15.47 12.71 17.24
N HIS A 227 14.56 11.99 16.59
CA HIS A 227 14.63 10.55 16.37
C HIS A 227 14.53 10.27 14.88
N SER A 228 15.63 9.83 14.30
CA SER A 228 15.76 9.48 12.89
C SER A 228 15.45 8.01 12.71
N LEU A 229 14.25 7.68 12.23
CA LEU A 229 13.77 6.30 12.13
C LEU A 229 14.00 5.77 10.71
N CYS A 230 14.60 4.59 10.60
CA CYS A 230 14.85 3.92 9.31
C CYS A 230 14.77 2.41 9.46
N THR A 231 14.89 1.68 8.34
CA THR A 231 14.86 0.22 8.35
C THR A 231 16.21 -0.39 8.72
N LEU A 232 16.23 -1.66 9.15
CA LEU A 232 17.43 -2.38 9.62
C LEU A 232 18.56 -2.46 8.58
N GLU A 233 18.26 -2.31 7.31
CA GLU A 233 19.27 -2.29 6.25
C GLU A 233 20.27 -1.14 6.40
N PHE A 234 19.92 -0.07 7.13
CA PHE A 234 20.78 1.09 7.41
C PHE A 234 21.50 0.99 8.77
N GLN A 235 21.48 -0.17 9.43
CA GLN A 235 22.07 -0.30 10.76
C GLN A 235 23.56 0.01 10.79
N ASP A 236 24.33 -0.44 9.80
CA ASP A 236 25.76 -0.15 9.72
C ASP A 236 26.01 1.30 9.33
N ASN A 237 25.11 1.91 8.55
CA ASN A 237 25.23 3.31 8.12
C ASN A 237 25.13 4.29 9.28
N ARG A 238 24.51 3.92 10.42
CA ARG A 238 24.47 4.75 11.62
C ARG A 238 25.85 5.21 12.09
N ARG A 239 26.89 4.40 11.91
CA ARG A 239 28.26 4.76 12.27
C ARG A 239 28.80 5.92 11.45
N LEU A 240 28.47 5.93 10.16
CA LEU A 240 28.83 7.04 9.28
C LEU A 240 27.95 8.27 9.56
N TYR A 241 26.68 8.09 9.85
CA TYR A 241 25.75 9.12 10.28
C TYR A 241 26.32 9.89 11.50
N ASP A 242 26.69 9.17 12.55
CA ASP A 242 27.28 9.75 13.76
C ASP A 242 28.65 10.41 13.45
N TRP A 243 29.51 9.74 12.68
CA TRP A 243 30.82 10.28 12.32
C TRP A 243 30.73 11.63 11.58
N VAL A 244 29.82 11.76 10.64
CA VAL A 244 29.64 13.02 9.89
C VAL A 244 29.23 14.14 10.84
N LEU A 245 28.20 13.92 11.66
CA LEU A 245 27.71 14.94 12.60
C LEU A 245 28.74 15.32 13.66
N ASP A 246 29.55 14.39 14.15
CA ASP A 246 30.60 14.61 15.14
C ASP A 246 31.78 15.44 14.58
N ASN A 247 31.95 15.48 13.25
CA ASN A 247 33.11 16.13 12.63
C ASN A 247 32.78 17.44 11.89
N ILE A 248 31.53 17.88 11.88
CA ILE A 248 31.12 19.18 11.32
C ILE A 248 30.57 20.10 12.41
N SER A 249 30.59 21.43 12.16
CA SER A 249 30.08 22.44 13.08
C SER A 249 28.56 22.59 12.99
N ILE A 250 27.83 21.55 13.33
CA ILE A 250 26.36 21.54 13.40
C ILE A 250 25.92 21.34 14.85
N GLU A 251 24.94 22.13 15.31
CA GLU A 251 24.53 22.09 16.72
C GLU A 251 23.61 20.89 17.04
N CYS A 252 22.69 20.56 16.12
CA CYS A 252 21.73 19.48 16.32
C CYS A 252 22.37 18.14 15.95
N HIS A 253 22.29 17.18 16.86
CA HIS A 253 22.76 15.81 16.66
C HIS A 253 21.59 14.83 16.81
N PRO A 254 20.78 14.60 15.77
CA PRO A 254 19.76 13.56 15.74
C PRO A 254 20.38 12.18 15.96
N ARG A 255 19.58 11.23 16.44
CA ARG A 255 20.03 9.86 16.56
C ARG A 255 19.20 8.94 15.68
N GLN A 256 19.88 8.05 14.95
CA GLN A 256 19.26 7.05 14.11
C GLN A 256 18.85 5.81 14.92
N TYR A 257 17.64 5.34 14.69
CA TYR A 257 17.09 4.09 15.25
C TYR A 257 16.48 3.28 14.15
N GLU A 258 16.79 1.98 14.13
CA GLU A 258 16.38 1.07 13.06
C GLU A 258 15.30 0.11 13.55
N PHE A 259 14.37 -0.19 12.63
CA PHE A 259 13.30 -1.15 12.82
C PHE A 259 13.19 -2.11 11.63
N SER A 260 12.55 -3.26 11.82
CA SER A 260 12.35 -4.25 10.75
C SER A 260 11.49 -3.70 9.62
N ARG A 261 11.90 -3.95 8.39
CA ARG A 261 11.07 -3.69 7.22
C ARG A 261 9.87 -4.65 7.18
N LEU A 262 8.83 -4.27 6.43
CA LEU A 262 7.71 -5.15 6.16
C LEU A 262 8.08 -6.15 5.06
N ASN A 263 7.99 -7.43 5.38
CA ASN A 263 7.94 -8.51 4.40
C ASN A 263 6.54 -9.12 4.45
N LEU A 264 5.85 -9.12 3.33
CA LEU A 264 4.47 -9.59 3.21
C LEU A 264 4.42 -10.77 2.24
N GLU A 265 3.77 -11.85 2.67
CA GLU A 265 3.58 -13.04 1.83
C GLU A 265 2.84 -12.71 0.52
N TYR A 266 3.06 -13.54 -0.49
CA TYR A 266 2.42 -13.44 -1.81
C TYR A 266 2.63 -12.09 -2.50
N THR A 267 3.70 -11.36 -2.14
CA THR A 267 4.04 -10.06 -2.73
C THR A 267 5.52 -9.93 -3.04
N VAL A 268 5.85 -9.05 -3.96
CA VAL A 268 7.19 -8.51 -4.16
C VAL A 268 7.16 -7.01 -3.89
N MET A 269 8.18 -6.49 -3.19
CA MET A 269 8.27 -5.07 -2.84
C MET A 269 9.53 -4.40 -3.33
N SER A 270 10.48 -5.16 -3.93
CA SER A 270 11.66 -4.53 -4.51
C SER A 270 11.27 -3.72 -5.76
N LYS A 271 11.77 -2.49 -5.85
CA LYS A 271 11.51 -1.58 -6.96
C LYS A 271 11.77 -2.24 -8.33
N ARG A 272 12.88 -2.97 -8.46
CA ARG A 272 13.23 -3.68 -9.70
C ARG A 272 12.15 -4.67 -10.13
N LYS A 273 11.64 -5.49 -9.19
CA LYS A 273 10.62 -6.50 -9.49
C LYS A 273 9.26 -5.86 -9.77
N LEU A 274 8.90 -4.82 -9.02
CA LEU A 274 7.66 -4.06 -9.28
C LEU A 274 7.71 -3.40 -10.66
N ASN A 275 8.84 -2.79 -11.02
CA ASN A 275 9.03 -2.20 -12.34
C ASN A 275 8.94 -3.27 -13.45
N GLN A 276 9.49 -4.45 -13.23
CA GLN A 276 9.40 -5.55 -14.18
C GLN A 276 7.95 -5.98 -14.43
N LEU A 277 7.12 -6.10 -13.38
CA LEU A 277 5.71 -6.42 -13.52
C LEU A 277 4.97 -5.42 -14.43
N VAL A 278 5.29 -4.14 -14.31
CA VAL A 278 4.67 -3.07 -15.10
C VAL A 278 5.22 -3.04 -16.53
N THR A 279 6.52 -3.09 -16.71
CA THR A 279 7.17 -2.97 -18.04
C THR A 279 6.92 -4.18 -18.93
N GLU A 280 6.85 -5.38 -18.35
CA GLU A 280 6.52 -6.63 -19.06
C GLU A 280 5.00 -6.82 -19.22
N LYS A 281 4.19 -5.86 -18.75
CA LYS A 281 2.71 -5.88 -18.82
C LYS A 281 2.09 -7.11 -18.14
N LEU A 282 2.70 -7.60 -17.09
CA LEU A 282 2.17 -8.67 -16.26
C LEU A 282 1.04 -8.15 -15.34
N VAL A 283 1.02 -6.85 -15.13
CA VAL A 283 -0.06 -6.09 -14.48
C VAL A 283 -0.40 -4.84 -15.32
N ASN A 284 -1.54 -4.22 -15.04
CA ASN A 284 -2.07 -3.09 -15.82
C ASN A 284 -1.55 -1.71 -15.36
N GLY A 285 -0.36 -1.65 -14.81
CA GLY A 285 0.27 -0.42 -14.34
C GLY A 285 0.53 -0.40 -12.84
N TRP A 286 1.05 0.72 -12.35
CA TRP A 286 1.44 0.89 -10.96
C TRP A 286 0.26 0.91 -9.98
N ASP A 287 -0.92 1.26 -10.44
CA ASP A 287 -2.18 1.25 -9.67
C ASP A 287 -3.05 0.02 -9.93
N ASP A 288 -2.49 -1.03 -10.53
CA ASP A 288 -3.21 -2.29 -10.66
C ASP A 288 -3.64 -2.80 -9.27
N PRO A 289 -4.92 -3.16 -9.08
CA PRO A 289 -5.43 -3.64 -7.79
C PRO A 289 -4.73 -4.89 -7.22
N ARG A 290 -3.90 -5.57 -8.01
CA ARG A 290 -3.07 -6.71 -7.55
C ARG A 290 -1.70 -6.29 -7.04
N MET A 291 -1.31 -5.03 -7.27
CA MET A 291 -0.02 -4.49 -6.84
C MET A 291 -0.05 -4.11 -5.35
N PRO A 292 1.07 -4.27 -4.61
CA PRO A 292 1.17 -3.85 -3.22
C PRO A 292 1.43 -2.34 -3.07
N THR A 293 1.33 -1.57 -4.13
CA THR A 293 1.43 -0.11 -4.09
C THR A 293 0.24 0.48 -3.33
N ILE A 294 0.43 1.61 -2.67
CA ILE A 294 -0.66 2.30 -1.97
C ILE A 294 -1.77 2.67 -2.96
N SER A 295 -1.40 3.15 -4.16
CA SER A 295 -2.37 3.45 -5.22
C SER A 295 -3.14 2.21 -5.69
N GLY A 296 -2.49 1.07 -5.81
CA GLY A 296 -3.14 -0.20 -6.18
C GLY A 296 -4.10 -0.70 -5.10
N LEU A 297 -3.68 -0.66 -3.84
CA LEU A 297 -4.52 -1.04 -2.69
C LEU A 297 -5.75 -0.13 -2.58
N ARG A 298 -5.57 1.18 -2.72
CA ARG A 298 -6.67 2.15 -2.72
C ARG A 298 -7.66 1.89 -3.85
N ARG A 299 -7.19 1.70 -5.09
CA ARG A 299 -8.03 1.37 -6.24
C ARG A 299 -8.78 0.05 -6.06
N ARG A 300 -8.18 -0.91 -5.37
CA ARG A 300 -8.84 -2.18 -5.00
C ARG A 300 -9.94 -2.01 -3.97
N GLY A 301 -9.95 -0.89 -3.23
CA GLY A 301 -10.95 -0.58 -2.21
C GLY A 301 -10.47 -0.75 -0.77
N PHE A 302 -9.16 -0.89 -0.54
CA PHE A 302 -8.60 -0.81 0.80
C PHE A 302 -8.79 0.61 1.35
N THR A 303 -9.19 0.71 2.61
CA THR A 303 -9.35 1.97 3.31
C THR A 303 -8.06 2.38 4.01
N SER A 304 -7.88 3.68 4.18
CA SER A 304 -6.73 4.19 4.96
C SER A 304 -6.75 3.66 6.41
N GLY A 305 -7.95 3.53 7.00
CA GLY A 305 -8.14 2.96 8.33
C GLY A 305 -7.65 1.52 8.43
N SER A 306 -7.95 0.69 7.43
CA SER A 306 -7.50 -0.72 7.39
C SER A 306 -5.99 -0.83 7.27
N ILE A 307 -5.33 0.04 6.49
CA ILE A 307 -3.87 0.04 6.36
C ILE A 307 -3.21 0.48 7.68
N ARG A 308 -3.73 1.53 8.33
CA ARG A 308 -3.24 1.94 9.66
C ARG A 308 -3.41 0.84 10.70
N GLU A 309 -4.57 0.18 10.72
CA GLU A 309 -4.82 -0.95 11.63
C GLU A 309 -3.87 -2.12 11.35
N PHE A 310 -3.61 -2.43 10.08
CA PHE A 310 -2.62 -3.43 9.71
C PHE A 310 -1.23 -3.08 10.24
N CYS A 311 -0.76 -1.86 10.03
CA CYS A 311 0.52 -1.40 10.56
C CYS A 311 0.59 -1.47 12.09
N LYS A 312 -0.52 -1.19 12.78
CA LYS A 312 -0.63 -1.31 14.23
C LYS A 312 -0.53 -2.77 14.69
N ARG A 313 -1.24 -3.70 14.03
CA ARG A 313 -1.27 -5.13 14.39
C ARG A 313 0.09 -5.81 14.22
N ILE A 314 0.80 -5.52 13.13
CA ILE A 314 2.13 -6.12 12.90
C ILE A 314 3.20 -5.58 13.84
N GLY A 315 2.99 -4.39 14.41
CA GLY A 315 3.87 -3.78 15.38
C GLY A 315 5.22 -3.34 14.81
N VAL A 316 6.12 -2.93 15.72
CA VAL A 316 7.48 -2.46 15.41
C VAL A 316 8.48 -3.28 16.18
N THR A 317 9.35 -4.00 15.48
CA THR A 317 10.36 -4.90 16.06
C THR A 317 11.72 -4.69 15.40
N LYS A 318 12.76 -5.34 15.95
CA LYS A 318 14.11 -5.43 15.35
C LYS A 318 14.36 -6.75 14.63
N GLN A 319 13.34 -7.56 14.43
CA GLN A 319 13.45 -8.84 13.73
C GLN A 319 12.67 -8.79 12.43
N ASP A 320 13.32 -9.15 11.34
CA ASP A 320 12.65 -9.32 10.06
C ASP A 320 11.81 -10.59 10.07
N ASN A 321 10.51 -10.43 9.98
CA ASN A 321 9.54 -11.53 9.91
C ASN A 321 8.74 -11.41 8.62
N MET A 322 8.35 -12.56 8.06
CA MET A 322 7.34 -12.62 7.02
C MET A 322 5.97 -12.50 7.66
N ILE A 323 5.18 -11.53 7.21
CA ILE A 323 3.80 -11.31 7.69
C ILE A 323 2.83 -12.04 6.74
N GLU A 324 1.93 -12.83 7.30
CA GLU A 324 0.89 -13.51 6.55
C GLU A 324 -0.02 -12.50 5.83
N PHE A 325 -0.29 -12.73 4.55
CA PHE A 325 -1.18 -11.86 3.77
C PHE A 325 -2.60 -11.81 4.33
N GLY A 326 -3.03 -12.89 4.96
CA GLY A 326 -4.33 -12.99 5.66
C GLY A 326 -4.53 -11.94 6.75
N VAL A 327 -3.46 -11.45 7.39
CA VAL A 327 -3.54 -10.37 8.40
C VAL A 327 -4.00 -9.06 7.73
N LEU A 328 -3.46 -8.72 6.56
CA LEU A 328 -3.89 -7.54 5.80
C LEU A 328 -5.35 -7.68 5.35
N GLU A 329 -5.72 -8.85 4.81
CA GLU A 329 -7.10 -9.13 4.39
C GLU A 329 -8.08 -9.08 5.56
N SER A 330 -7.67 -9.54 6.75
CA SER A 330 -8.50 -9.46 7.96
C SER A 330 -8.76 -7.99 8.36
N CYS A 331 -7.77 -7.13 8.32
CA CYS A 331 -7.93 -5.71 8.65
C CYS A 331 -8.96 -5.03 7.76
N ILE A 332 -8.90 -5.24 6.43
CA ILE A 332 -9.89 -4.64 5.53
C ILE A 332 -11.27 -5.28 5.66
N ARG A 333 -11.33 -6.58 5.91
CA ARG A 333 -12.60 -7.28 6.13
C ARG A 333 -13.30 -6.79 7.37
N ASP A 334 -12.58 -6.60 8.47
CA ASP A 334 -13.11 -6.06 9.73
C ASP A 334 -13.64 -4.63 9.53
N ASP A 335 -12.86 -3.77 8.88
CA ASP A 335 -13.25 -2.38 8.60
C ASP A 335 -14.51 -2.30 7.74
N LEU A 336 -14.54 -3.02 6.62
CA LEU A 336 -15.70 -3.01 5.72
C LEU A 336 -16.92 -3.73 6.32
N ASN A 337 -16.73 -4.75 7.15
CA ASN A 337 -17.85 -5.36 7.85
C ASN A 337 -18.56 -4.36 8.78
N GLU A 338 -17.79 -3.50 9.42
CA GLU A 338 -18.30 -2.48 10.34
C GLU A 338 -18.89 -1.27 9.60
N ASN A 339 -18.24 -0.81 8.51
CA ASN A 339 -18.50 0.50 7.94
C ASN A 339 -19.16 0.49 6.55
N ALA A 340 -19.13 -0.63 5.81
CA ALA A 340 -19.65 -0.67 4.46
C ALA A 340 -21.18 -0.89 4.44
N PRO A 341 -21.95 -0.13 3.66
CA PRO A 341 -23.34 -0.45 3.42
C PRO A 341 -23.45 -1.77 2.64
N ARG A 342 -24.57 -2.48 2.88
CA ARG A 342 -24.92 -3.68 2.14
C ARG A 342 -25.66 -3.28 0.87
N ALA A 343 -25.44 -4.07 -0.18
CA ALA A 343 -26.17 -3.98 -1.43
C ALA A 343 -26.28 -5.39 -2.06
N MET A 344 -27.16 -5.53 -3.04
CA MET A 344 -27.28 -6.77 -3.78
C MET A 344 -26.72 -6.61 -5.19
N ALA A 345 -25.91 -7.59 -5.59
CA ALA A 345 -25.34 -7.73 -6.92
C ALA A 345 -25.35 -9.21 -7.32
N VAL A 346 -25.69 -9.48 -8.54
CA VAL A 346 -25.69 -10.83 -9.13
C VAL A 346 -24.59 -10.86 -10.19
N LEU A 347 -23.56 -11.67 -9.94
CA LEU A 347 -22.33 -11.68 -10.73
C LEU A 347 -22.40 -12.66 -11.90
N ASP A 348 -23.07 -13.81 -11.71
CA ASP A 348 -23.32 -14.82 -12.75
C ASP A 348 -24.83 -15.08 -12.81
N PRO A 349 -25.58 -14.27 -13.58
CA PRO A 349 -27.02 -14.24 -13.51
C PRO A 349 -27.69 -15.42 -14.22
N VAL A 350 -28.79 -15.91 -13.61
CA VAL A 350 -29.81 -16.69 -14.26
C VAL A 350 -31.18 -16.05 -14.00
N LYS A 351 -32.03 -16.03 -15.01
CA LYS A 351 -33.35 -15.39 -14.92
C LYS A 351 -34.34 -16.24 -14.09
N VAL A 352 -35.08 -15.58 -13.23
CA VAL A 352 -36.26 -16.10 -12.54
C VAL A 352 -37.46 -15.30 -12.96
N VAL A 353 -38.55 -16.01 -13.37
CA VAL A 353 -39.84 -15.43 -13.69
C VAL A 353 -40.84 -15.86 -12.62
N ILE A 354 -41.44 -14.88 -11.94
CA ILE A 354 -42.43 -15.12 -10.88
C ILE A 354 -43.81 -15.04 -11.51
N GLU A 355 -44.37 -16.21 -11.83
CA GLU A 355 -45.54 -16.33 -12.69
C GLU A 355 -46.83 -15.73 -12.10
N ASN A 356 -46.97 -15.73 -10.78
CA ASN A 356 -48.12 -15.17 -10.08
C ASN A 356 -47.91 -13.72 -9.57
N PHE A 357 -46.83 -13.03 -10.03
CA PHE A 357 -46.64 -11.59 -9.82
C PHE A 357 -47.07 -10.84 -11.08
N ASP A 358 -47.72 -9.68 -10.90
CA ASP A 358 -48.23 -8.88 -12.02
C ASP A 358 -47.06 -8.39 -12.90
N ALA A 359 -47.18 -8.59 -14.22
CA ALA A 359 -46.15 -8.29 -15.20
C ALA A 359 -45.81 -6.77 -15.30
N ASP A 360 -46.81 -5.94 -15.10
CA ASP A 360 -46.70 -4.49 -15.25
C ASP A 360 -46.47 -3.75 -13.91
N SER A 361 -46.37 -4.52 -12.81
CA SER A 361 -46.17 -3.98 -11.47
C SER A 361 -44.70 -4.00 -11.05
N THR A 362 -44.33 -2.99 -10.30
CA THR A 362 -43.07 -2.94 -9.55
C THR A 362 -43.37 -2.50 -8.12
N GLU A 363 -42.90 -3.28 -7.17
CA GLU A 363 -43.01 -2.96 -5.75
C GLU A 363 -41.67 -2.49 -5.21
N MET A 364 -41.67 -1.32 -4.53
CA MET A 364 -40.46 -0.77 -3.91
C MET A 364 -40.33 -1.30 -2.49
N LEU A 365 -39.37 -2.17 -2.27
CA LEU A 365 -39.08 -2.77 -0.96
C LEU A 365 -38.02 -1.97 -0.21
N SER A 366 -38.26 -1.72 1.08
CA SER A 366 -37.29 -1.04 1.94
C SER A 366 -36.36 -2.07 2.59
N ILE A 367 -35.06 -1.91 2.39
CA ILE A 367 -34.03 -2.82 2.92
C ILE A 367 -32.96 -2.01 3.65
N ALA A 368 -32.64 -2.38 4.90
CA ALA A 368 -31.63 -1.71 5.69
C ALA A 368 -30.26 -1.75 5.01
N ASN A 369 -29.55 -0.61 5.04
CA ASN A 369 -28.20 -0.49 4.50
C ASN A 369 -27.17 -1.22 5.35
N HIS A 370 -27.42 -1.41 6.64
CA HIS A 370 -26.54 -2.15 7.53
C HIS A 370 -27.35 -2.88 8.62
N PRO A 371 -27.03 -4.15 8.93
CA PRO A 371 -27.82 -4.93 9.88
C PRO A 371 -27.77 -4.42 11.31
N ASN A 372 -26.66 -3.77 11.70
CA ASN A 372 -26.38 -3.34 13.08
C ASN A 372 -26.26 -1.83 13.25
N LYS A 373 -26.45 -1.05 12.17
CA LYS A 373 -26.32 0.43 12.15
C LYS A 373 -27.56 1.08 11.54
N PRO A 374 -28.65 1.24 12.32
CA PRO A 374 -29.87 1.88 11.83
C PRO A 374 -29.65 3.31 11.32
N GLU A 375 -28.64 4.00 11.83
CA GLU A 375 -28.26 5.34 11.39
C GLU A 375 -27.79 5.41 9.93
N MET A 376 -27.40 4.29 9.34
CA MET A 376 -27.07 4.21 7.91
C MET A 376 -28.32 4.20 7.02
N GLY A 377 -29.50 4.12 7.61
CA GLY A 377 -30.76 4.20 6.90
C GLY A 377 -31.10 2.96 6.09
N GLU A 378 -32.03 3.16 5.17
CA GLU A 378 -32.56 2.11 4.28
C GLU A 378 -32.47 2.58 2.83
N ARG A 379 -32.50 1.60 1.92
CA ARG A 379 -32.62 1.83 0.48
C ARG A 379 -33.87 1.18 -0.07
N HIS A 380 -34.38 1.73 -1.15
CA HIS A 380 -35.54 1.17 -1.85
C HIS A 380 -35.08 0.31 -3.03
N VAL A 381 -35.46 -0.96 -3.00
CA VAL A 381 -35.08 -1.95 -4.02
C VAL A 381 -36.32 -2.39 -4.79
N PRO A 382 -36.34 -2.22 -6.12
CA PRO A 382 -37.49 -2.62 -6.91
C PRO A 382 -37.60 -4.15 -7.01
N PHE A 383 -38.78 -4.66 -6.71
CA PHE A 383 -39.17 -6.05 -6.91
C PHE A 383 -40.11 -6.12 -8.10
N SER A 384 -39.80 -6.98 -9.07
CA SER A 384 -40.52 -7.12 -10.31
C SER A 384 -40.76 -8.61 -10.62
N ARG A 385 -41.66 -8.90 -11.59
CA ARG A 385 -41.93 -10.25 -12.04
C ARG A 385 -40.68 -11.01 -12.49
N GLU A 386 -39.77 -10.34 -13.18
CA GLU A 386 -38.51 -10.92 -13.59
C GLU A 386 -37.38 -10.41 -12.70
N ILE A 387 -36.57 -11.34 -12.18
CA ILE A 387 -35.40 -11.04 -11.35
C ILE A 387 -34.20 -11.89 -11.81
N TRP A 388 -33.01 -11.43 -11.46
CA TRP A 388 -31.76 -12.17 -11.56
C TRP A 388 -31.39 -12.77 -10.22
N ILE A 389 -30.92 -14.02 -10.21
CA ILE A 389 -30.26 -14.65 -9.07
C ILE A 389 -28.92 -15.24 -9.52
N GLU A 390 -28.04 -15.57 -8.57
CA GLU A 390 -26.82 -16.31 -8.90
C GLU A 390 -27.16 -17.68 -9.49
N ARG A 391 -26.50 -18.05 -10.57
CA ARG A 391 -26.66 -19.34 -11.19
C ARG A 391 -26.39 -20.49 -10.22
N GLU A 392 -25.40 -20.35 -9.34
CA GLU A 392 -25.06 -21.34 -8.31
C GLU A 392 -26.11 -21.48 -7.20
N ASP A 393 -27.01 -20.52 -7.07
CA ASP A 393 -28.09 -20.54 -6.08
C ASP A 393 -29.28 -21.41 -6.49
N PHE A 394 -29.26 -22.00 -7.69
CA PHE A 394 -30.27 -22.93 -8.15
C PHE A 394 -29.67 -24.30 -8.52
N ARG A 395 -30.39 -25.35 -8.15
CA ARG A 395 -30.16 -26.75 -8.61
C ARG A 395 -31.48 -27.47 -8.85
N GLU A 396 -31.51 -28.36 -9.87
CA GLU A 396 -32.65 -29.23 -10.06
C GLU A 396 -32.76 -30.28 -8.94
N GLU A 397 -31.62 -30.76 -8.44
CA GLU A 397 -31.53 -31.65 -7.29
C GLU A 397 -30.57 -31.09 -6.24
N GLY A 398 -30.93 -31.20 -4.99
CA GLY A 398 -30.12 -30.69 -3.87
C GLY A 398 -30.23 -31.61 -2.65
N ASN A 399 -29.09 -31.81 -1.97
CA ASN A 399 -29.04 -32.54 -0.70
C ASN A 399 -29.45 -31.63 0.48
N LYS A 400 -29.57 -32.22 1.69
CA LYS A 400 -30.00 -31.51 2.91
C LYS A 400 -29.09 -30.35 3.33
N LYS A 401 -27.82 -30.29 2.84
CA LYS A 401 -26.88 -29.23 3.14
C LYS A 401 -27.02 -28.03 2.20
N TYR A 402 -27.60 -28.24 1.01
CA TYR A 402 -27.84 -27.18 0.04
C TYR A 402 -29.06 -26.35 0.42
N LYS A 403 -28.87 -25.24 1.10
CA LYS A 403 -29.93 -24.36 1.61
C LYS A 403 -30.12 -23.16 0.66
N ARG A 404 -30.42 -23.45 -0.60
CA ARG A 404 -30.68 -22.49 -1.67
C ARG A 404 -31.91 -22.95 -2.45
N LEU A 405 -32.15 -22.40 -3.63
CA LEU A 405 -33.32 -22.77 -4.44
C LEU A 405 -33.13 -24.15 -5.11
N VAL A 406 -34.06 -25.03 -4.90
CA VAL A 406 -34.12 -26.36 -5.56
C VAL A 406 -35.46 -26.50 -6.26
N LEU A 407 -35.47 -27.16 -7.42
CA LEU A 407 -36.73 -27.44 -8.16
C LEU A 407 -37.76 -28.11 -7.24
N GLY A 408 -38.99 -27.57 -7.23
CA GLY A 408 -40.07 -28.01 -6.36
C GLY A 408 -39.97 -27.55 -4.89
N LYS A 409 -38.93 -26.79 -4.51
CA LYS A 409 -38.72 -26.30 -3.12
C LYS A 409 -38.70 -24.79 -3.03
N GLU A 410 -38.79 -24.32 -1.81
CA GLU A 410 -38.84 -22.89 -1.48
C GLU A 410 -37.50 -22.36 -0.99
N VAL A 411 -37.27 -21.05 -1.22
CA VAL A 411 -36.19 -20.25 -0.64
C VAL A 411 -36.71 -18.85 -0.38
N ARG A 412 -36.12 -18.13 0.59
CA ARG A 412 -36.40 -16.71 0.81
C ARG A 412 -35.52 -15.85 -0.04
N LEU A 413 -36.10 -14.87 -0.70
CA LEU A 413 -35.37 -13.73 -1.29
C LEU A 413 -35.03 -12.70 -0.21
N ARG A 414 -33.79 -12.23 -0.18
CA ARG A 414 -33.29 -11.26 0.81
C ARG A 414 -34.18 -10.00 0.83
N GLY A 415 -34.75 -9.68 2.00
CA GLY A 415 -35.61 -8.53 2.18
C GLY A 415 -36.92 -8.54 1.38
N ALA A 416 -37.30 -9.70 0.85
CA ALA A 416 -38.49 -9.87 0.03
C ALA A 416 -39.29 -11.12 0.44
N TYR A 417 -39.82 -11.83 -0.50
CA TYR A 417 -40.78 -12.93 -0.35
C TYR A 417 -40.10 -14.30 -0.37
N VAL A 418 -40.85 -15.31 0.04
CA VAL A 418 -40.56 -16.72 -0.23
C VAL A 418 -41.00 -17.04 -1.65
N ILE A 419 -40.13 -17.67 -2.41
CA ILE A 419 -40.43 -18.19 -3.76
C ILE A 419 -40.26 -19.71 -3.80
N LYS A 420 -40.98 -20.35 -4.73
CA LYS A 420 -40.90 -21.78 -5.01
C LYS A 420 -40.61 -22.00 -6.49
N ALA A 421 -39.60 -22.79 -6.81
CA ALA A 421 -39.28 -23.17 -8.20
C ALA A 421 -40.24 -24.25 -8.69
N GLU A 422 -40.94 -23.96 -9.77
CA GLU A 422 -41.95 -24.88 -10.33
C GLU A 422 -41.44 -25.63 -11.57
N ARG A 423 -40.69 -24.98 -12.45
CA ARG A 423 -40.14 -25.56 -13.67
C ARG A 423 -38.93 -24.73 -14.17
N VAL A 424 -38.17 -25.32 -15.08
CA VAL A 424 -37.03 -24.67 -15.74
C VAL A 424 -37.16 -24.73 -17.25
N GLU A 425 -36.53 -23.77 -17.91
CA GLU A 425 -36.28 -23.76 -19.34
C GLU A 425 -34.78 -23.87 -19.60
N LYS A 426 -34.41 -24.63 -20.63
CA LYS A 426 -33.01 -24.91 -20.97
C LYS A 426 -32.74 -24.55 -22.44
N ASP A 427 -31.50 -24.18 -22.71
CA ASP A 427 -31.00 -24.03 -24.07
C ASP A 427 -30.73 -25.41 -24.76
N GLU A 428 -30.28 -25.35 -26.00
CA GLU A 428 -29.97 -26.55 -26.79
C GLU A 428 -28.79 -27.36 -26.19
N GLN A 429 -27.94 -26.75 -25.38
CA GLN A 429 -26.82 -27.38 -24.70
C GLN A 429 -27.22 -27.94 -23.31
N GLY A 430 -28.46 -27.73 -22.89
CA GLY A 430 -28.99 -28.21 -21.61
C GLY A 430 -28.71 -27.26 -20.43
N ASN A 431 -28.19 -26.05 -20.66
CA ASN A 431 -28.00 -25.05 -19.62
C ASN A 431 -29.33 -24.37 -19.28
N ILE A 432 -29.56 -24.17 -17.99
CA ILE A 432 -30.75 -23.46 -17.52
C ILE A 432 -30.67 -22.00 -17.92
N THR A 433 -31.68 -21.53 -18.65
CA THR A 433 -31.82 -20.13 -19.09
C THR A 433 -32.84 -19.39 -18.26
N THR A 434 -33.89 -20.05 -17.82
CA THR A 434 -34.98 -19.44 -17.03
C THR A 434 -35.51 -20.42 -15.99
N ILE A 435 -35.78 -19.91 -14.80
CA ILE A 435 -36.45 -20.64 -13.71
C ILE A 435 -37.78 -19.97 -13.47
N TYR A 436 -38.87 -20.76 -13.59
CA TYR A 436 -40.20 -20.26 -13.33
C TYR A 436 -40.59 -20.60 -11.89
N CYS A 437 -40.97 -19.53 -11.15
CA CYS A 437 -41.32 -19.62 -9.75
C CYS A 437 -42.71 -19.04 -9.47
N THR A 438 -43.23 -19.39 -8.31
CA THR A 438 -44.34 -18.69 -7.67
C THR A 438 -43.84 -18.04 -6.38
N TYR A 439 -44.46 -16.93 -5.94
CA TYR A 439 -44.16 -16.31 -4.67
C TYR A 439 -45.34 -16.39 -3.71
N ASP A 440 -45.05 -16.37 -2.43
CA ASP A 440 -46.02 -16.30 -1.35
C ASP A 440 -46.12 -14.83 -0.86
N ALA A 441 -47.24 -14.17 -1.25
CA ALA A 441 -47.44 -12.75 -1.00
C ALA A 441 -47.50 -12.38 0.49
N ASP A 442 -47.84 -13.34 1.35
CA ASP A 442 -47.97 -13.14 2.79
C ASP A 442 -46.66 -13.28 3.56
N THR A 443 -45.51 -13.41 2.87
CA THR A 443 -44.21 -13.69 3.48
C THR A 443 -43.24 -12.52 3.48
N LEU A 444 -43.66 -11.33 3.10
CA LEU A 444 -42.80 -10.15 3.17
C LEU A 444 -42.37 -9.85 4.63
N GLY A 445 -41.09 -10.02 4.91
CA GLY A 445 -40.50 -9.76 6.24
C GLY A 445 -40.95 -10.72 7.35
N LYS A 446 -41.73 -11.77 7.04
CA LYS A 446 -42.22 -12.73 8.03
C LYS A 446 -42.20 -14.17 7.50
N ASN A 447 -42.27 -15.12 8.41
CA ASN A 447 -42.38 -16.53 8.05
C ASN A 447 -43.80 -16.89 7.52
N PRO A 448 -43.93 -17.96 6.72
CA PRO A 448 -45.24 -18.43 6.29
C PRO A 448 -46.20 -18.69 7.45
N GLU A 449 -47.46 -18.31 7.30
CA GLU A 449 -48.49 -18.39 8.36
C GLU A 449 -48.86 -19.81 8.74
N ASP A 450 -48.71 -20.76 7.82
CA ASP A 450 -48.95 -22.18 8.06
C ASP A 450 -47.85 -22.90 8.88
N GLY A 451 -46.81 -22.15 9.30
CA GLY A 451 -45.74 -22.67 10.14
C GLY A 451 -44.69 -23.54 9.41
N ARG A 452 -44.77 -23.67 8.08
CA ARG A 452 -43.71 -24.36 7.32
C ARG A 452 -42.40 -23.60 7.45
N LYS A 453 -41.28 -24.31 7.52
CA LYS A 453 -39.94 -23.76 7.66
C LYS A 453 -39.26 -23.63 6.32
N VAL A 454 -39.05 -22.40 5.87
CA VAL A 454 -38.22 -22.09 4.70
C VAL A 454 -36.77 -21.94 5.13
N LYS A 455 -35.87 -22.72 4.53
CA LYS A 455 -34.44 -22.72 4.86
C LYS A 455 -33.64 -22.04 3.76
N GLY A 456 -32.80 -21.11 4.15
CA GLY A 456 -31.92 -20.40 3.24
C GLY A 456 -32.50 -19.06 2.77
N VAL A 457 -31.59 -18.16 2.48
CA VAL A 457 -31.85 -16.83 1.93
C VAL A 457 -30.89 -16.60 0.79
N ILE A 458 -31.37 -16.15 -0.36
CA ILE A 458 -30.56 -15.77 -1.51
C ILE A 458 -30.77 -14.30 -1.85
N HIS A 459 -29.77 -13.66 -2.43
CA HIS A 459 -29.88 -12.29 -2.94
C HIS A 459 -30.37 -12.31 -4.39
N TRP A 460 -30.80 -11.15 -4.85
CA TRP A 460 -31.45 -11.01 -6.15
C TRP A 460 -31.38 -9.58 -6.64
N VAL A 461 -31.62 -9.35 -7.93
CA VAL A 461 -31.72 -8.02 -8.56
C VAL A 461 -32.87 -8.03 -9.55
N SER A 462 -33.68 -6.94 -9.60
CA SER A 462 -34.72 -6.79 -10.61
C SER A 462 -34.14 -6.88 -12.02
N ALA A 463 -34.72 -7.70 -12.89
CA ALA A 463 -34.28 -7.80 -14.28
C ALA A 463 -34.69 -6.57 -15.12
N GLN A 464 -35.76 -5.86 -14.72
CA GLN A 464 -36.25 -4.68 -15.42
C GLN A 464 -35.48 -3.41 -15.05
N GLN A 465 -35.01 -3.29 -13.80
CA GLN A 465 -34.44 -2.05 -13.26
C GLN A 465 -32.99 -2.24 -12.76
N GLY A 466 -32.48 -3.45 -12.74
CA GLY A 466 -31.10 -3.74 -12.43
C GLY A 466 -30.15 -3.09 -13.45
N VAL A 467 -29.02 -2.61 -12.97
CA VAL A 467 -27.99 -1.95 -13.78
C VAL A 467 -26.90 -2.95 -14.13
N ALA A 468 -26.57 -3.07 -15.41
CA ALA A 468 -25.49 -3.93 -15.87
C ALA A 468 -24.12 -3.46 -15.33
N ALA A 469 -23.29 -4.41 -14.94
CA ALA A 469 -21.95 -4.11 -14.41
C ALA A 469 -20.94 -5.23 -14.74
N GLU A 470 -19.68 -4.83 -14.91
CA GLU A 470 -18.53 -5.74 -14.90
C GLU A 470 -18.03 -5.90 -13.46
N PHE A 471 -17.73 -7.12 -13.06
CA PHE A 471 -17.14 -7.45 -11.77
C PHE A 471 -15.74 -8.01 -11.96
N ARG A 472 -14.77 -7.39 -11.34
CA ARG A 472 -13.37 -7.80 -11.34
C ARG A 472 -13.03 -8.48 -10.03
N LEU A 473 -12.94 -9.79 -10.07
CA LEU A 473 -12.62 -10.60 -8.91
C LEU A 473 -11.10 -10.68 -8.77
N TYR A 474 -10.53 -9.71 -8.06
CA TYR A 474 -9.11 -9.69 -7.75
C TYR A 474 -8.78 -10.66 -6.61
N ASP A 475 -7.65 -11.35 -6.75
CA ASP A 475 -7.07 -12.24 -5.75
C ASP A 475 -5.57 -11.93 -5.60
N ARG A 476 -4.85 -12.74 -4.82
CA ARG A 476 -3.40 -12.61 -4.64
C ARG A 476 -2.69 -12.75 -5.98
N LEU A 477 -1.71 -11.88 -6.23
CA LEU A 477 -0.99 -11.86 -7.51
C LEU A 477 -0.11 -13.10 -7.71
N PHE A 478 0.40 -13.69 -6.62
CA PHE A 478 1.31 -14.83 -6.67
C PHE A 478 0.70 -16.05 -6.00
N THR A 479 1.14 -17.23 -6.42
CA THR A 479 0.69 -18.53 -5.87
C THR A 479 1.54 -19.03 -4.72
N VAL A 480 2.72 -18.43 -4.49
CA VAL A 480 3.70 -18.85 -3.47
C VAL A 480 3.88 -17.77 -2.40
N PRO A 481 4.11 -18.16 -1.13
CA PRO A 481 4.26 -17.18 -0.04
C PRO A 481 5.44 -16.23 -0.23
N ASN A 482 6.56 -16.69 -0.78
CA ASN A 482 7.76 -15.88 -1.01
C ASN A 482 8.19 -15.87 -2.48
N PRO A 483 7.47 -15.14 -3.36
CA PRO A 483 7.81 -15.06 -4.78
C PRO A 483 9.17 -14.41 -5.01
N GLY A 484 9.62 -13.57 -4.06
CA GLY A 484 10.91 -12.90 -4.13
C GLY A 484 12.11 -13.84 -4.08
N ALA A 485 11.97 -15.02 -3.50
CA ALA A 485 13.01 -16.05 -3.41
C ALA A 485 13.04 -17.01 -4.61
N ALA A 486 12.04 -16.97 -5.49
CA ALA A 486 12.02 -17.80 -6.68
C ALA A 486 13.05 -17.32 -7.72
N ASP A 487 13.67 -18.25 -8.45
CA ASP A 487 14.60 -17.95 -9.53
C ASP A 487 13.93 -17.13 -10.64
N ASP A 488 12.70 -17.51 -11.00
CA ASP A 488 11.80 -16.75 -11.86
C ASP A 488 10.51 -16.43 -11.10
N PHE A 489 10.45 -15.26 -10.51
CA PHE A 489 9.27 -14.86 -9.74
C PHE A 489 8.03 -14.64 -10.63
N ALA A 490 8.21 -14.29 -11.90
CA ALA A 490 7.12 -14.10 -12.84
C ALA A 490 6.38 -15.41 -13.14
N ALA A 491 7.10 -16.53 -13.12
CA ALA A 491 6.49 -17.86 -13.27
C ALA A 491 5.56 -18.26 -12.11
N THR A 492 5.64 -17.54 -10.98
CA THR A 492 4.79 -17.79 -9.79
C THR A 492 3.52 -16.91 -9.77
N ILE A 493 3.27 -16.14 -10.81
CA ILE A 493 2.05 -15.33 -10.93
C ILE A 493 0.82 -16.25 -10.97
N ASN A 494 -0.17 -15.88 -10.17
CA ASN A 494 -1.46 -16.57 -10.12
C ASN A 494 -2.28 -16.26 -11.38
N PRO A 495 -2.56 -17.23 -12.27
CA PRO A 495 -3.34 -17.00 -13.47
C PRO A 495 -4.80 -16.60 -13.16
N GLU A 496 -5.31 -16.98 -11.98
CA GLU A 496 -6.65 -16.63 -11.49
C GLU A 496 -6.65 -15.33 -10.65
N SER A 497 -5.57 -14.55 -10.67
CA SER A 497 -5.47 -13.32 -9.89
C SER A 497 -6.47 -12.23 -10.33
N LEU A 498 -7.05 -12.36 -11.50
CA LEU A 498 -8.13 -11.52 -12.02
C LEU A 498 -9.09 -12.35 -12.84
N VAL A 499 -10.32 -12.47 -12.36
CA VAL A 499 -11.46 -13.06 -13.11
C VAL A 499 -12.48 -11.96 -13.35
N LYS A 500 -12.98 -11.84 -14.58
CA LYS A 500 -13.99 -10.87 -14.95
C LYS A 500 -15.34 -11.57 -15.18
N LEU A 501 -16.37 -11.04 -14.54
CA LEU A 501 -17.75 -11.49 -14.70
C LEU A 501 -18.63 -10.32 -15.13
N HIS A 502 -19.77 -10.62 -15.71
CA HIS A 502 -20.77 -9.64 -16.13
C HIS A 502 -22.12 -10.00 -15.55
N GLY A 503 -22.75 -9.06 -14.89
CA GLY A 503 -24.01 -9.27 -14.22
C GLY A 503 -24.74 -7.96 -13.95
N PHE A 504 -25.44 -7.89 -12.84
CA PHE A 504 -26.34 -6.78 -12.53
C PHE A 504 -26.22 -6.37 -11.06
N VAL A 505 -26.34 -5.08 -10.81
CA VAL A 505 -26.43 -4.49 -9.47
C VAL A 505 -27.81 -3.87 -9.27
N GLU A 506 -28.24 -3.74 -8.02
CA GLU A 506 -29.47 -3.00 -7.69
C GLU A 506 -29.33 -1.51 -8.09
N PRO A 507 -30.44 -0.82 -8.43
CA PRO A 507 -30.38 0.56 -8.94
C PRO A 507 -29.73 1.59 -8.02
N SER A 508 -29.70 1.34 -6.71
CA SER A 508 -29.04 2.23 -5.73
C SER A 508 -27.54 2.40 -5.99
N LEU A 509 -26.93 1.48 -6.75
CA LEU A 509 -25.51 1.50 -7.12
C LEU A 509 -25.22 2.17 -8.47
N ALA A 510 -26.23 2.69 -9.15
CA ALA A 510 -26.04 3.33 -10.46
C ALA A 510 -25.05 4.51 -10.43
N ASN A 511 -24.97 5.21 -9.30
CA ASN A 511 -24.06 6.33 -9.07
C ASN A 511 -23.06 6.02 -7.94
N ALA A 512 -22.58 4.79 -7.84
CA ALA A 512 -21.62 4.39 -6.82
C ALA A 512 -20.35 5.23 -6.93
N GLU A 513 -19.92 5.80 -5.81
CA GLU A 513 -18.70 6.59 -5.74
C GLU A 513 -17.47 5.68 -5.87
N ALA A 514 -16.45 6.17 -6.58
CA ALA A 514 -15.20 5.46 -6.73
C ALA A 514 -14.53 5.22 -5.38
N GLU A 515 -13.91 4.06 -5.22
CA GLU A 515 -13.18 3.66 -4.01
C GLU A 515 -14.06 3.51 -2.75
N PHE A 516 -15.35 3.84 -2.81
CA PHE A 516 -16.28 3.62 -1.71
C PHE A 516 -16.67 2.14 -1.62
N GLY A 517 -16.48 1.54 -0.42
CA GLY A 517 -16.69 0.11 -0.20
C GLY A 517 -18.15 -0.27 0.07
N TYR A 518 -18.59 -1.35 -0.55
CA TYR A 518 -19.89 -2.00 -0.32
C TYR A 518 -19.67 -3.46 0.06
N GLN A 519 -20.55 -4.01 0.90
CA GLN A 519 -20.70 -5.46 0.97
C GLN A 519 -21.77 -5.87 -0.05
N PHE A 520 -21.37 -6.60 -1.08
CA PHE A 520 -22.34 -7.31 -1.90
C PHE A 520 -22.74 -8.58 -1.16
N GLU A 521 -23.98 -8.60 -0.71
CA GLU A 521 -24.49 -9.62 0.20
C GLU A 521 -24.19 -11.04 -0.31
N ARG A 522 -23.55 -11.86 0.52
CA ARG A 522 -23.10 -13.22 0.23
C ARG A 522 -21.93 -13.35 -0.76
N MET A 523 -21.53 -12.26 -1.42
CA MET A 523 -20.50 -12.31 -2.48
C MET A 523 -19.13 -11.80 -2.04
N GLY A 524 -19.05 -10.75 -1.23
CA GLY A 524 -17.81 -10.16 -0.80
C GLY A 524 -17.90 -8.65 -0.67
N TYR A 525 -16.74 -8.01 -0.54
CA TYR A 525 -16.61 -6.56 -0.48
C TYR A 525 -16.09 -6.02 -1.80
N PHE A 526 -16.74 -4.98 -2.30
CA PHE A 526 -16.48 -4.41 -3.62
C PHE A 526 -16.48 -2.89 -3.55
N CYS A 527 -15.78 -2.25 -4.48
CA CYS A 527 -15.87 -0.82 -4.73
C CYS A 527 -15.94 -0.52 -6.23
N ALA A 528 -16.53 0.61 -6.61
CA ALA A 528 -16.47 1.06 -7.99
C ALA A 528 -15.03 1.43 -8.38
N ASP A 529 -14.59 1.01 -9.57
CA ASP A 529 -13.24 1.28 -10.05
C ASP A 529 -13.07 2.77 -10.36
N ALA A 530 -12.02 3.37 -9.81
CA ALA A 530 -11.75 4.80 -9.92
C ALA A 530 -11.43 5.30 -11.33
N LYS A 531 -10.99 4.39 -12.22
CA LYS A 531 -10.60 4.74 -13.60
C LYS A 531 -11.60 4.29 -14.64
N ASP A 532 -12.11 3.06 -14.48
CA ASP A 532 -12.81 2.38 -15.55
C ASP A 532 -14.33 2.40 -15.36
N SER A 533 -14.84 2.65 -14.13
CA SER A 533 -16.28 2.72 -13.89
C SER A 533 -16.85 4.04 -14.40
N GLN A 534 -17.91 3.96 -15.18
CA GLN A 534 -18.67 5.09 -15.71
C GLN A 534 -20.16 4.84 -15.47
N PRO A 535 -21.02 5.89 -15.41
CA PRO A 535 -22.46 5.71 -15.18
C PRO A 535 -23.14 4.73 -16.14
N GLU A 536 -22.69 4.68 -17.40
CA GLU A 536 -23.25 3.80 -18.44
C GLU A 536 -22.49 2.46 -18.56
N ALA A 537 -21.38 2.31 -17.82
CA ALA A 537 -20.52 1.11 -17.86
C ALA A 537 -19.89 0.90 -16.49
N LEU A 538 -20.68 0.44 -15.53
CA LEU A 538 -20.22 0.22 -14.16
C LEU A 538 -19.18 -0.89 -14.10
N VAL A 539 -18.11 -0.65 -13.35
CA VAL A 539 -17.05 -1.62 -13.05
C VAL A 539 -16.83 -1.65 -11.55
N PHE A 540 -16.96 -2.83 -10.96
CA PHE A 540 -16.71 -3.07 -9.54
C PHE A 540 -15.51 -3.98 -9.33
N ASN A 541 -14.60 -3.56 -8.46
CA ASN A 541 -13.44 -4.33 -8.03
C ASN A 541 -13.76 -5.07 -6.73
N ARG A 542 -13.51 -6.38 -6.67
CA ARG A 542 -13.55 -7.10 -5.40
C ARG A 542 -12.33 -6.71 -4.56
N THR A 543 -12.58 -6.12 -3.41
CA THR A 543 -11.55 -5.79 -2.42
C THR A 543 -11.08 -7.05 -1.71
N VAL A 544 -12.02 -7.81 -1.13
CA VAL A 544 -11.76 -9.05 -0.39
C VAL A 544 -13.03 -9.90 -0.32
N GLY A 545 -12.88 -11.21 -0.20
CA GLY A 545 -14.00 -12.12 0.06
C GLY A 545 -14.55 -11.99 1.49
N LEU A 546 -15.74 -12.53 1.75
CA LEU A 546 -16.35 -12.54 3.09
C LEU A 546 -15.58 -13.39 4.09
N ARG A 547 -14.82 -14.37 3.63
CA ARG A 547 -14.03 -15.31 4.43
C ARG A 547 -12.65 -15.49 3.81
N ASP A 548 -11.69 -15.85 4.61
CA ASP A 548 -10.39 -16.28 4.13
C ASP A 548 -10.52 -17.66 3.46
N THR A 549 -10.40 -17.67 2.14
CA THR A 549 -10.44 -18.92 1.34
C THR A 549 -9.06 -19.53 1.20
N TRP A 550 -7.99 -18.74 1.34
CA TRP A 550 -6.61 -19.20 1.22
C TRP A 550 -6.15 -20.03 2.41
N ALA A 551 -6.68 -19.76 3.60
CA ALA A 551 -6.42 -20.59 4.78
C ALA A 551 -6.77 -22.07 4.58
N LYS A 552 -7.68 -22.39 3.65
CA LYS A 552 -8.01 -23.77 3.28
C LYS A 552 -7.03 -24.39 2.30
N ILE A 553 -6.43 -23.56 1.43
CA ILE A 553 -5.42 -23.98 0.44
C ILE A 553 -4.09 -24.25 1.14
N GLU A 554 -3.72 -23.39 2.09
CA GLU A 554 -2.48 -23.50 2.88
C GLU A 554 -2.49 -24.73 3.81
N ASN A 555 -3.68 -25.17 4.25
CA ASN A 555 -3.87 -26.33 5.13
C ASN A 555 -4.21 -27.65 4.38
N ALA A 556 -4.25 -27.63 3.06
CA ALA A 556 -4.51 -28.81 2.20
C ALA A 556 -3.20 -29.36 1.63
#